data_458f2c48ff6366062bb6bff7ced377e4
#
_entry.id   458f2c48ff6366062bb6bff7ced377e4
#
_cell.length_a   1.000
_cell.length_b   1.000
_cell.length_c   1.000
_cell.angle_alpha   90.00
_cell.angle_beta   90.00
_cell.angle_gamma   90.00
#
_symmetry.space_group_name_H-M   'P 1'
#
loop_
_entity.id
_entity.type
_entity.pdbx_description
1 polymer ?
#
loop_
_entity_poly.entity_id
_entity_poly.type
_entity_poly.pdbx_seq_one_letter_code
_entity_poly.pdbx_strand_id
1 'polypeptide(L)'
;MTTLFILNDPPYGTERVYNGLRLAANLQRLDEGHDVVVFLMGDAASAAKAGQSVPNDYYNVNKMLGNVLRRDGKVLVCGTCMDARGLAPEDLIDGAQRSTLDELTQERIVFTANADVS
;
A
#
# COMPACT_ATOMS: atom_id res chain seq x y z
N MET A 1 17.58 -6.87 0.91
CA MET A 1 16.79 -6.71 2.15
C MET A 1 15.40 -6.25 1.78
N THR A 2 14.39 -6.77 2.46
CA THR A 2 12.99 -6.44 2.15
C THR A 2 12.33 -5.82 3.38
N THR A 3 11.64 -4.71 3.18
CA THR A 3 10.80 -4.10 4.22
C THR A 3 9.34 -4.22 3.80
N LEU A 4 8.54 -4.77 4.70
CA LEU A 4 7.11 -4.94 4.51
C LEU A 4 6.35 -3.88 5.29
N PHE A 5 5.52 -3.11 4.57
CA PHE A 5 4.65 -2.11 5.18
C PHE A 5 3.24 -2.67 5.20
N ILE A 6 2.69 -2.88 6.39
CA ILE A 6 1.30 -3.33 6.55
C ILE A 6 0.47 -2.13 6.93
N LEU A 7 -0.45 -1.73 6.06
CA LEU A 7 -1.31 -0.57 6.27
C LEU A 7 -2.73 -1.03 6.50
N ASN A 8 -3.36 -0.56 7.57
CA ASN A 8 -4.69 -1.01 8.00
C ASN A 8 -5.73 0.10 8.00
N ASP A 9 -5.31 1.35 8.06
CA ASP A 9 -6.24 2.47 8.19
C ASP A 9 -6.82 2.89 6.84
N PRO A 10 -7.96 3.59 6.83
CA PRO A 10 -8.50 4.13 5.59
C PRO A 10 -7.49 5.07 4.91
N PRO A 11 -7.53 5.16 3.58
CA PRO A 11 -6.58 6.01 2.85
C PRO A 11 -6.76 7.50 3.13
N TYR A 12 -7.96 7.89 3.53
CA TYR A 12 -8.28 9.28 3.84
C TYR A 12 -8.97 9.35 5.20
N GLY A 13 -8.90 10.51 5.85
CA GLY A 13 -9.46 10.71 7.18
C GLY A 13 -8.41 10.64 8.28
N THR A 14 -7.30 9.96 8.04
CA THR A 14 -6.10 10.00 8.87
C THR A 14 -4.89 10.18 7.96
N GLU A 15 -3.73 10.46 8.52
CA GLU A 15 -2.51 10.57 7.71
C GLU A 15 -1.66 9.29 7.75
N ARG A 16 -2.15 8.22 8.37
CA ARG A 16 -1.32 7.04 8.60
C ARG A 16 -0.91 6.33 7.32
N VAL A 17 -1.85 6.11 6.40
CA VAL A 17 -1.52 5.50 5.10
C VAL A 17 -0.62 6.44 4.32
N TYR A 18 -0.95 7.71 4.27
CA TYR A 18 -0.15 8.72 3.59
C TYR A 18 1.29 8.72 4.12
N ASN A 19 1.47 8.76 5.43
CA ASN A 19 2.81 8.79 6.03
C ASN A 19 3.55 7.47 5.84
N GLY A 20 2.85 6.34 5.88
CA GLY A 20 3.46 5.04 5.59
C GLY A 20 4.00 4.99 4.17
N LEU A 21 3.25 5.51 3.21
CA LEU A 21 3.69 5.55 1.81
C LEU A 21 4.82 6.55 1.59
N ARG A 22 4.83 7.65 2.33
CA ARG A 22 5.97 8.58 2.30
C ARG A 22 7.24 7.89 2.77
N LEU A 23 7.15 7.12 3.84
CA LEU A 23 8.30 6.39 4.38
C LEU A 23 8.78 5.34 3.37
N ALA A 24 7.86 4.62 2.75
CA ALA A 24 8.21 3.63 1.73
C ALA A 24 8.94 4.29 0.55
N ALA A 25 8.43 5.40 0.07
CA ALA A 25 9.05 6.13 -1.03
C ALA A 25 10.44 6.64 -0.65
N ASN A 26 10.57 7.13 0.58
CA ASN A 26 11.86 7.64 1.06
C ASN A 26 12.89 6.53 1.15
N LEU A 27 12.47 5.36 1.62
CA LEU A 27 13.35 4.19 1.69
C LEU A 27 13.83 3.77 0.30
N GLN A 28 12.92 3.72 -0.67
CA GLN A 28 13.27 3.38 -2.05
C GLN A 28 14.22 4.40 -2.66
N ARG A 29 14.07 5.67 -2.31
CA ARG A 29 14.93 6.73 -2.83
C ARG A 29 16.33 6.68 -2.22
N LEU A 30 16.43 6.37 -0.94
CA LEU A 30 17.73 6.39 -0.24
C LEU A 30 18.52 5.08 -0.40
N ASP A 31 17.84 3.98 -0.65
CA ASP A 31 18.48 2.68 -0.79
C ASP A 31 17.90 1.96 -2.01
N GLU A 32 18.50 2.18 -3.16
CA GLU A 32 18.00 1.70 -4.44
C GLU A 32 17.88 0.19 -4.54
N GLY A 33 18.68 -0.55 -3.79
CA GLY A 33 18.63 -2.01 -3.81
C GLY A 33 17.63 -2.60 -2.82
N HIS A 34 16.89 -1.75 -2.13
CA HIS A 34 15.98 -2.19 -1.07
C HIS A 34 14.63 -2.58 -1.65
N ASP A 35 14.19 -3.78 -1.33
CA ASP A 35 12.85 -4.25 -1.75
C ASP A 35 11.79 -3.72 -0.80
N VAL A 36 10.75 -3.12 -1.35
CA VAL A 36 9.63 -2.62 -0.58
C VAL A 36 8.36 -3.35 -0.99
N VAL A 37 7.65 -3.87 0.01
CA VAL A 37 6.35 -4.50 -0.18
C VAL A 37 5.33 -3.74 0.68
N VAL A 38 4.25 -3.29 0.04
CA VAL A 38 3.14 -2.65 0.74
C VAL A 38 1.96 -3.61 0.72
N PHE A 39 1.45 -3.97 1.89
CA PHE A 39 0.29 -4.85 2.03
C PHE A 39 -0.86 -4.07 2.64
N LEU A 40 -1.95 -3.96 1.89
CA LEU A 40 -3.11 -3.17 2.27
C LEU A 40 -4.20 -4.08 2.83
N MET A 41 -4.57 -3.87 4.08
CA MET A 41 -5.59 -4.65 4.80
C MET A 41 -6.70 -3.74 5.30
N GLY A 42 -7.84 -4.33 5.63
CA GLY A 42 -8.95 -3.57 6.18
C GLY A 42 -9.33 -2.43 5.25
N ASP A 43 -9.60 -1.26 5.81
CA ASP A 43 -9.98 -0.10 5.01
C ASP A 43 -8.86 0.43 4.13
N ALA A 44 -7.61 0.06 4.41
CA ALA A 44 -6.49 0.43 3.52
C ALA A 44 -6.60 -0.24 2.15
N ALA A 45 -7.37 -1.34 2.03
CA ALA A 45 -7.59 -1.98 0.73
C ALA A 45 -8.13 -1.00 -0.31
N SER A 46 -8.96 -0.05 0.10
CA SER A 46 -9.52 0.94 -0.82
C SER A 46 -8.50 1.94 -1.34
N ALA A 47 -7.33 2.01 -0.74
CA ALA A 47 -6.26 2.88 -1.26
C ALA A 47 -5.82 2.48 -2.66
N ALA A 48 -5.93 1.20 -3.01
CA ALA A 48 -5.52 0.69 -4.31
C ALA A 48 -6.62 0.79 -5.37
N LYS A 49 -7.84 1.21 -5.01
CA LYS A 49 -8.91 1.38 -5.98
C LYS A 49 -8.53 2.50 -6.94
N ALA A 50 -8.59 2.21 -8.24
CA ALA A 50 -8.23 3.17 -9.28
C ALA A 50 -9.25 4.32 -9.38
N GLY A 51 -8.85 5.40 -10.01
CA GLY A 51 -9.74 6.51 -10.33
C GLY A 51 -9.93 7.52 -9.22
N GLN A 52 -9.11 7.49 -8.18
CA GLN A 52 -9.21 8.47 -7.10
C GLN A 52 -8.69 9.84 -7.52
N SER A 53 -9.44 10.86 -7.16
CA SER A 53 -9.12 12.25 -7.48
C SER A 53 -9.28 13.09 -6.22
N VAL A 54 -8.26 13.86 -5.92
CA VAL A 54 -8.26 14.77 -4.77
C VAL A 54 -7.87 16.18 -5.22
N PRO A 55 -8.29 17.22 -4.50
CA PRO A 55 -7.95 18.58 -4.89
C PRO A 55 -6.44 18.77 -5.03
N ASN A 56 -6.00 19.29 -6.19
CA ASN A 56 -4.60 19.57 -6.49
C ASN A 56 -3.68 18.36 -6.33
N ASP A 57 -4.23 17.14 -6.43
CA ASP A 57 -3.49 15.89 -6.22
C ASP A 57 -2.80 15.81 -4.86
N TYR A 58 -3.23 16.59 -3.91
CA TYR A 58 -2.65 16.58 -2.58
C TYR A 58 -3.17 15.35 -1.81
N TYR A 59 -2.24 14.58 -1.23
CA TYR A 59 -2.56 13.33 -0.53
C TYR A 59 -3.12 12.22 -1.44
N ASN A 60 -2.86 12.27 -2.74
CA ASN A 60 -3.37 11.25 -3.65
C ASN A 60 -2.64 9.93 -3.44
N VAL A 61 -3.28 8.99 -2.72
CA VAL A 61 -2.66 7.71 -2.40
C VAL A 61 -2.47 6.82 -3.62
N ASN A 62 -3.31 6.95 -4.67
CA ASN A 62 -3.10 6.21 -5.91
C ASN A 62 -1.75 6.54 -6.54
N LYS A 63 -1.41 7.82 -6.57
CA LYS A 63 -0.12 8.25 -7.12
C LYS A 63 1.04 7.75 -6.27
N MET A 64 0.88 7.76 -4.96
CA MET A 64 1.92 7.30 -4.06
C MET A 64 2.17 5.80 -4.19
N LEU A 65 1.10 5.00 -4.31
CA LEU A 65 1.23 3.56 -4.58
C LEU A 65 1.87 3.33 -5.94
N GLY A 66 1.50 4.12 -6.95
CA GLY A 66 2.10 4.06 -8.27
C GLY A 66 3.60 4.32 -8.24
N ASN A 67 4.04 5.24 -7.38
CA ASN A 67 5.46 5.52 -7.21
C ASN A 67 6.22 4.31 -6.63
N VAL A 68 5.61 3.63 -5.65
CA VAL A 68 6.18 2.40 -5.11
C VAL A 68 6.37 1.36 -6.21
N LEU A 69 5.33 1.17 -7.03
CA LEU A 69 5.35 0.20 -8.13
C LEU A 69 6.40 0.56 -9.19
N ARG A 70 6.53 1.83 -9.53
CA ARG A 70 7.51 2.27 -10.54
C ARG A 70 8.96 2.05 -10.10
N ARG A 71 9.20 1.92 -8.82
CA ARG A 71 10.54 1.65 -8.26
C ARG A 71 10.68 0.18 -7.87
N ASP A 72 9.97 -0.69 -8.58
CA ASP A 72 10.03 -2.16 -8.42
C ASP A 72 9.52 -2.66 -7.07
N GLY A 73 8.77 -1.85 -6.35
CA GLY A 73 8.06 -2.31 -5.16
C GLY A 73 6.82 -3.11 -5.51
N LYS A 74 6.29 -3.81 -4.52
CA LYS A 74 5.05 -4.55 -4.66
C LYS A 74 3.94 -3.88 -3.87
N VAL A 75 2.73 -3.90 -4.43
CA VAL A 75 1.52 -3.49 -3.74
C VAL A 75 0.56 -4.67 -3.74
N LEU A 76 0.32 -5.23 -2.57
CA LEU A 76 -0.54 -6.39 -2.37
C LEU A 76 -1.77 -5.96 -1.58
N VAL A 77 -2.93 -6.48 -1.96
CA VAL A 77 -4.20 -6.09 -1.34
C VAL A 77 -4.90 -7.32 -0.80
N CYS A 78 -5.26 -7.29 0.48
CA CYS A 78 -5.93 -8.41 1.12
C CYS A 78 -7.24 -8.76 0.40
N GLY A 79 -7.34 -9.99 -0.10
CA GLY A 79 -8.47 -10.43 -0.90
C GLY A 79 -9.80 -10.42 -0.14
N THR A 80 -9.81 -10.91 1.09
CA THR A 80 -11.04 -10.92 1.89
C THR A 80 -11.48 -9.50 2.25
N CYS A 81 -10.53 -8.59 2.43
CA CYS A 81 -10.83 -7.18 2.66
C CYS A 81 -11.40 -6.52 1.41
N MET A 82 -10.92 -6.93 0.23
CA MET A 82 -11.49 -6.49 -1.04
C MET A 82 -12.93 -6.97 -1.19
N ASP A 83 -13.16 -8.25 -0.92
CA ASP A 83 -14.49 -8.84 -1.05
C ASP A 83 -15.51 -8.11 -0.16
N ALA A 84 -15.13 -7.80 1.07
CA ALA A 84 -16.01 -7.11 2.00
C ALA A 84 -16.38 -5.70 1.51
N ARG A 85 -15.59 -5.12 0.61
CA ARG A 85 -15.78 -3.76 0.11
C ARG A 85 -16.23 -3.72 -1.34
N GLY A 86 -16.54 -4.88 -1.92
CA GLY A 86 -16.99 -4.95 -3.29
C GLY A 86 -15.91 -4.60 -4.32
N LEU A 87 -14.65 -4.80 -3.98
CA LEU A 87 -13.53 -4.52 -4.87
C LEU A 87 -13.12 -5.78 -5.62
N ALA A 88 -13.09 -5.69 -6.94
CA ALA A 88 -12.58 -6.76 -7.80
C ALA A 88 -11.15 -6.42 -8.24
N PRO A 89 -10.36 -7.42 -8.69
CA PRO A 89 -9.00 -7.14 -9.16
C PRO A 89 -8.93 -6.08 -10.25
N GLU A 90 -9.90 -6.03 -11.14
CA GLU A 90 -9.95 -5.02 -12.21
C GLU A 90 -10.23 -3.60 -11.71
N ASP A 91 -10.66 -3.45 -10.45
CA ASP A 91 -10.87 -2.13 -9.85
C ASP A 91 -9.59 -1.50 -9.33
N LEU A 92 -8.52 -2.27 -9.27
CA LEU A 92 -7.25 -1.82 -8.69
C LEU A 92 -6.40 -1.05 -9.71
N ILE A 93 -5.53 -0.19 -9.20
CA ILE A 93 -4.52 0.46 -10.05
C ILE A 93 -3.62 -0.60 -10.68
N ASP A 94 -3.04 -0.27 -11.83
CA ASP A 94 -2.14 -1.18 -12.54
C ASP A 94 -0.96 -1.57 -11.65
N GLY A 95 -0.72 -2.86 -11.53
CA GLY A 95 0.39 -3.39 -10.76
C GLY A 95 0.04 -3.81 -9.34
N ALA A 96 -1.06 -3.31 -8.80
CA ALA A 96 -1.55 -3.78 -7.50
C ALA A 96 -2.22 -5.15 -7.68
N GLN A 97 -1.99 -6.06 -6.73
CA GLN A 97 -2.43 -7.44 -6.85
C GLN A 97 -3.24 -7.87 -5.64
N ARG A 98 -4.32 -8.60 -5.89
CA ARG A 98 -5.07 -9.31 -4.84
C ARG A 98 -4.15 -10.35 -4.22
N SER A 99 -4.14 -10.45 -2.89
CA SER A 99 -3.23 -11.31 -2.16
C SER A 99 -3.96 -12.00 -1.01
N THR A 100 -3.21 -12.76 -0.23
CA THR A 100 -3.73 -13.55 0.89
C THR A 100 -2.84 -13.37 2.12
N LEU A 101 -3.36 -13.75 3.28
CA LEU A 101 -2.56 -13.77 4.51
C LEU A 101 -1.40 -14.77 4.42
N ASP A 102 -1.59 -15.87 3.68
CA ASP A 102 -0.50 -16.82 3.47
C ASP A 102 0.68 -16.17 2.75
N GLU A 103 0.37 -15.39 1.71
CA GLU A 103 1.40 -14.67 0.97
C GLU A 103 2.07 -13.61 1.85
N LEU A 104 1.28 -12.90 2.66
CA LEU A 104 1.83 -11.93 3.60
C LEU A 104 2.77 -12.60 4.60
N THR A 105 2.38 -13.77 5.11
CA THR A 105 3.17 -14.51 6.10
C THR A 105 4.55 -14.90 5.55
N GLN A 106 4.68 -15.05 4.25
CA GLN A 106 5.95 -15.41 3.61
C GLN A 106 6.91 -14.24 3.49
N GLU A 107 6.43 -13.01 3.63
CA GLU A 107 7.31 -11.85 3.67
C GLU A 107 8.03 -11.81 5.02
N ARG A 108 9.34 -11.55 5.01
CA ARG A 108 10.19 -11.82 6.17
C ARG A 108 10.34 -10.69 7.15
N ILE A 109 10.34 -9.47 6.66
CA ILE A 109 10.55 -8.30 7.52
C ILE A 109 9.26 -7.51 7.56
N VAL A 110 8.65 -7.50 8.74
CA VAL A 110 7.36 -6.86 8.92
C VAL A 110 7.53 -5.48 9.52
N PHE A 111 6.94 -4.51 8.88
CA PHE A 111 6.90 -3.14 9.36
C PHE A 111 5.47 -2.64 9.25
N THR A 112 4.86 -2.35 10.39
CA THR A 112 3.48 -1.89 10.42
C THR A 112 3.44 -0.37 10.47
N ALA A 113 2.85 0.24 9.43
CA ALA A 113 2.86 1.68 9.28
C ALA A 113 1.45 2.24 9.47
N ASN A 114 0.91 2.12 10.64
CA ASN A 114 -0.34 2.80 11.00
C ASN A 114 -0.39 3.08 12.49
N ALA A 115 -0.22 2.08 13.31
CA ALA A 115 -0.25 2.27 14.75
C ALA A 115 1.16 2.44 15.33
N ASP A 116 2.13 1.77 14.74
CA ASP A 116 3.45 1.63 15.34
C ASP A 116 4.51 2.52 14.70
N VAL A 117 4.22 3.08 13.56
CA VAL A 117 5.11 4.02 12.90
C VAL A 117 4.59 5.42 13.17
N SER A 118 4.93 5.92 14.22
CA SER A 118 4.45 7.23 14.62
C SER A 118 5.60 8.13 14.96
#